data_3f8d42ad7cfe6ca43daa53800d42b56b
#
_entry.id   3f8d42ad7cfe6ca43daa53800d42b56b
#
_cell.length_a   1.000
_cell.length_b   1.000
_cell.length_c   1.000
_cell.angle_alpha   90.00
_cell.angle_beta   90.00
_cell.angle_gamma   90.00
#
_symmetry.space_group_name_H-M   'P 1'
#
loop_
_entity.id
_entity.type
_entity.pdbx_description
1 polymer ?
#
loop_
_entity_poly.entity_id
_entity_poly.type
_entity_poly.pdbx_seq_one_letter_code
_entity_poly.pdbx_strand_id
1 'polypeptide(L)'
;MQRPIRFVEVESGLCGATTYGKLGAELGIDAIKLAGITKNSTLFIETDSLVSISIQEHYDYQRRATKKYFSDLDPEIECFARHIDYLLPVYEKVANDIATELSSGHFPFVLAGDHSTAGGTIAGIRKAFPDKKLGVVWIDAHGDLHSPFTTQSGNLHGMPLGTALALNEHDNDWYNNEVPTDILEKWTRLCQTGNIYPKISTNDLVFIGIRDLEEAEWDIIKQHQIKHFRGGIDRHADTHSINFMGNYTIQQIYESTMQHLSHCDMVYVSFDIDSVDGGLVPGTGTPVKHGLSISQAQELLINFFRNPKVCALEMVEVNPLLDTKNQTAEVAFDLINYLYYYNED
;
A
#
# COMPACT_ATOMS: atom_id res chain seq x y z
N MET A 1 13.80 3.58 23.22
CA MET A 1 12.65 2.86 23.77
C MET A 1 12.17 1.88 22.71
N GLN A 2 12.15 0.61 23.05
CA GLN A 2 11.64 -0.46 22.20
C GLN A 2 10.16 -0.21 21.86
N ARG A 3 9.79 -0.32 20.59
CA ARG A 3 8.40 -0.15 20.15
C ARG A 3 7.67 -1.49 20.35
N PRO A 4 6.51 -1.51 20.99
CA PRO A 4 5.72 -2.73 21.10
C PRO A 4 5.08 -3.05 19.74
N ILE A 5 5.82 -3.75 18.88
CA ILE A 5 5.37 -4.14 17.54
C ILE A 5 4.22 -5.14 17.68
N ARG A 6 3.16 -4.92 16.90
CA ARG A 6 2.07 -5.86 16.67
C ARG A 6 1.93 -6.11 15.18
N PHE A 7 2.12 -7.32 14.72
CA PHE A 7 1.78 -7.67 13.34
C PHE A 7 0.26 -7.67 13.17
N VAL A 8 -0.20 -6.97 12.13
CA VAL A 8 -1.61 -6.99 11.72
C VAL A 8 -1.68 -7.62 10.34
N GLU A 9 -2.28 -8.80 10.26
CA GLU A 9 -2.30 -9.63 9.07
C GLU A 9 -3.61 -9.44 8.30
N VAL A 10 -3.49 -9.05 7.02
CA VAL A 10 -4.63 -8.79 6.15
C VAL A 10 -4.50 -9.65 4.88
N GLU A 11 -4.97 -10.89 4.96
CA GLU A 11 -4.89 -11.89 3.88
C GLU A 11 -5.93 -11.62 2.78
N SER A 12 -5.76 -10.51 2.08
CA SER A 12 -6.66 -10.02 1.02
C SER A 12 -5.88 -9.77 -0.27
N GLY A 13 -6.33 -10.33 -1.40
CA GLY A 13 -5.65 -10.23 -2.70
C GLY A 13 -6.61 -10.12 -3.89
N LEU A 14 -7.92 -9.92 -3.65
CA LEU A 14 -8.93 -9.87 -4.71
C LEU A 14 -8.93 -8.59 -5.53
N CYS A 15 -8.45 -7.50 -4.95
CA CYS A 15 -8.48 -6.18 -5.56
C CYS A 15 -7.21 -5.89 -6.40
N GLY A 16 -6.25 -6.81 -6.39
CA GLY A 16 -5.03 -6.76 -7.17
C GLY A 16 -5.26 -7.05 -8.65
N ALA A 17 -4.18 -7.38 -9.38
CA ALA A 17 -4.19 -7.56 -10.83
C ALA A 17 -4.97 -8.83 -11.29
N THR A 18 -6.23 -8.98 -10.87
CA THR A 18 -7.08 -10.13 -11.13
C THR A 18 -7.46 -10.28 -12.61
N THR A 19 -7.46 -9.19 -13.37
CA THR A 19 -7.81 -9.17 -14.80
C THR A 19 -6.96 -10.15 -15.64
N TYR A 20 -5.76 -10.46 -15.18
CA TYR A 20 -4.81 -11.33 -15.88
C TYR A 20 -4.48 -12.63 -15.12
N GLY A 21 -5.33 -13.02 -14.15
CA GLY A 21 -5.10 -14.24 -13.37
C GLY A 21 -3.91 -14.16 -12.41
N LYS A 22 -3.56 -12.96 -11.94
CA LYS A 22 -2.45 -12.71 -11.02
C LYS A 22 -2.87 -12.76 -9.55
N LEU A 23 -3.78 -13.66 -9.21
CA LEU A 23 -4.14 -13.95 -7.82
C LEU A 23 -2.95 -14.55 -7.07
N GLY A 24 -2.92 -14.44 -5.75
CA GLY A 24 -1.92 -15.06 -4.88
C GLY A 24 -1.29 -14.12 -3.86
N ALA A 25 -1.54 -12.81 -3.95
CA ALA A 25 -1.04 -11.86 -2.94
C ALA A 25 -1.61 -12.15 -1.54
N GLU A 26 -2.82 -12.71 -1.46
CA GLU A 26 -3.43 -13.19 -0.22
C GLU A 26 -2.61 -14.26 0.53
N LEU A 27 -1.73 -14.96 -0.18
CA LEU A 27 -0.82 -15.97 0.35
C LEU A 27 0.56 -15.40 0.74
N GLY A 28 0.79 -14.11 0.49
CA GLY A 28 2.09 -13.46 0.69
C GLY A 28 2.57 -13.53 2.13
N ILE A 29 1.66 -13.39 3.09
CA ILE A 29 1.97 -13.42 4.52
C ILE A 29 2.49 -14.79 4.93
N ASP A 30 1.83 -15.87 4.50
CA ASP A 30 2.27 -17.23 4.77
C ASP A 30 3.62 -17.53 4.12
N ALA A 31 3.86 -17.02 2.91
CA ALA A 31 5.13 -17.17 2.23
C ALA A 31 6.28 -16.46 2.96
N ILE A 32 6.04 -15.28 3.53
CA ILE A 32 6.99 -14.52 4.36
C ILE A 32 7.27 -15.29 5.66
N LYS A 33 6.24 -15.80 6.33
CA LYS A 33 6.41 -16.63 7.54
C LYS A 33 7.21 -17.91 7.26
N LEU A 34 6.93 -18.57 6.13
CA LEU A 34 7.69 -19.74 5.68
C LEU A 34 9.16 -19.38 5.45
N ALA A 35 9.47 -18.23 4.86
CA ALA A 35 10.84 -17.77 4.70
C ALA A 35 11.54 -17.62 6.07
N GLY A 36 10.84 -17.08 7.07
CA GLY A 36 11.34 -16.99 8.45
C GLY A 36 11.67 -18.36 9.05
N ILE A 37 10.77 -19.34 8.90
CA ILE A 37 10.97 -20.70 9.39
C ILE A 37 12.20 -21.33 8.72
N THR A 38 12.35 -21.20 7.40
CA THR A 38 13.49 -21.77 6.68
C THR A 38 14.83 -21.14 7.09
N LYS A 39 14.83 -19.91 7.58
CA LYS A 39 15.99 -19.19 8.11
C LYS A 39 16.18 -19.37 9.63
N ASN A 40 15.40 -20.25 10.28
CA ASN A 40 15.39 -20.49 11.73
C ASN A 40 15.18 -19.23 12.56
N SER A 41 14.36 -18.28 12.07
CA SER A 41 14.02 -17.08 12.82
C SER A 41 12.86 -17.34 13.78
N THR A 42 12.91 -16.72 14.94
CA THR A 42 11.85 -16.74 15.96
C THR A 42 10.90 -15.55 15.86
N LEU A 43 11.14 -14.62 14.92
CA LEU A 43 10.40 -13.37 14.76
C LEU A 43 8.89 -13.51 14.93
N PHE A 44 8.26 -14.39 14.14
CA PHE A 44 6.81 -14.60 14.18
C PHE A 44 6.32 -15.51 15.31
N ILE A 45 7.24 -16.04 16.13
CA ILE A 45 6.94 -16.79 17.35
C ILE A 45 6.95 -15.86 18.56
N GLU A 46 7.88 -14.90 18.58
CA GLU A 46 8.13 -13.96 19.68
C GLU A 46 7.29 -12.70 19.60
N THR A 47 6.81 -12.36 18.40
CA THR A 47 5.98 -11.16 18.18
C THR A 47 4.50 -11.54 18.07
N ASP A 48 3.67 -10.87 18.85
CA ASP A 48 2.22 -11.03 18.78
C ASP A 48 1.67 -10.62 17.41
N SER A 49 0.70 -11.37 16.90
CA SER A 49 -0.02 -11.03 15.67
C SER A 49 -1.53 -10.97 15.90
N LEU A 50 -2.20 -10.14 15.09
CA LEU A 50 -3.64 -10.05 14.97
C LEU A 50 -4.01 -10.35 13.52
N VAL A 51 -4.75 -11.42 13.27
CA VAL A 51 -5.34 -11.69 11.96
C VAL A 51 -6.59 -10.81 11.80
N SER A 52 -6.45 -9.73 11.05
CA SER A 52 -7.56 -8.81 10.76
C SER A 52 -8.48 -9.41 9.71
N ILE A 53 -7.93 -9.80 8.55
CA ILE A 53 -8.69 -10.53 7.51
C ILE A 53 -8.00 -11.87 7.31
N SER A 54 -8.74 -12.96 7.49
CA SER A 54 -8.21 -14.31 7.31
C SER A 54 -8.38 -14.80 5.87
N ILE A 55 -7.49 -15.68 5.45
CA ILE A 55 -7.55 -16.35 4.15
C ILE A 55 -8.90 -17.08 3.95
N GLN A 56 -9.52 -17.56 5.02
CA GLN A 56 -10.83 -18.21 4.95
C GLN A 56 -11.93 -17.20 4.62
N GLU A 57 -11.92 -15.99 5.22
CA GLU A 57 -12.87 -14.92 4.91
C GLU A 57 -12.72 -14.48 3.46
N HIS A 58 -11.47 -14.37 2.97
CA HIS A 58 -11.16 -14.08 1.58
C HIS A 58 -11.75 -15.14 0.62
N TYR A 59 -11.47 -16.42 0.86
CA TYR A 59 -11.99 -17.50 0.01
C TYR A 59 -13.51 -17.66 0.09
N ASP A 60 -14.11 -17.41 1.24
CA ASP A 60 -15.58 -17.44 1.38
C ASP A 60 -16.24 -16.33 0.59
N TYR A 61 -15.63 -15.16 0.52
CA TYR A 61 -16.09 -14.09 -0.37
C TYR A 61 -15.89 -14.48 -1.83
N GLN A 62 -14.68 -14.87 -2.22
CA GLN A 62 -14.34 -15.27 -3.59
C GLN A 62 -15.30 -16.34 -4.12
N ARG A 63 -15.60 -17.36 -3.32
CA ARG A 63 -16.55 -18.42 -3.67
C ARG A 63 -17.96 -17.89 -3.89
N ARG A 64 -18.40 -16.92 -3.10
CA ARG A 64 -19.72 -16.26 -3.29
C ARG A 64 -19.71 -15.39 -4.52
N ALA A 65 -18.67 -14.62 -4.73
CA ALA A 65 -18.48 -13.79 -5.91
C ALA A 65 -18.46 -14.65 -7.18
N THR A 66 -17.70 -15.75 -7.21
CA THR A 66 -17.63 -16.67 -8.35
C THR A 66 -19.01 -17.19 -8.75
N LYS A 67 -19.89 -17.52 -7.79
CA LYS A 67 -21.28 -17.92 -8.09
C LYS A 67 -22.08 -16.78 -8.73
N LYS A 68 -21.89 -15.56 -8.28
CA LYS A 68 -22.53 -14.36 -8.82
C LYS A 68 -21.93 -14.00 -10.19
N TYR A 69 -20.62 -14.17 -10.36
CA TYR A 69 -19.87 -13.90 -11.59
C TYR A 69 -20.37 -14.71 -12.81
N PHE A 70 -20.81 -15.93 -12.61
CA PHE A 70 -21.36 -16.74 -13.71
C PHE A 70 -22.83 -16.45 -14.04
N SER A 71 -23.52 -15.63 -13.24
CA SER A 71 -24.95 -15.38 -13.44
C SER A 71 -25.34 -13.93 -13.70
N ASP A 72 -24.69 -12.92 -13.12
CA ASP A 72 -25.30 -11.59 -13.03
C ASP A 72 -24.30 -10.39 -13.08
N LEU A 73 -23.01 -10.57 -13.43
CA LEU A 73 -22.10 -9.44 -13.51
C LEU A 73 -22.17 -8.77 -14.87
N ASP A 74 -22.44 -7.48 -14.83
CA ASP A 74 -22.27 -6.61 -15.96
C ASP A 74 -20.77 -6.25 -16.07
N PRO A 75 -20.05 -6.73 -17.11
CA PRO A 75 -18.63 -6.43 -17.28
C PRO A 75 -18.34 -4.93 -17.41
N GLU A 76 -19.35 -4.14 -17.83
CA GLU A 76 -19.23 -2.69 -17.93
C GLU A 76 -19.17 -2.01 -16.56
N ILE A 77 -19.79 -2.57 -15.53
CA ILE A 77 -19.78 -2.01 -14.17
C ILE A 77 -18.45 -2.32 -13.45
N GLU A 78 -17.88 -3.49 -13.72
CA GLU A 78 -16.63 -3.92 -13.05
C GLU A 78 -15.40 -3.13 -13.47
N CYS A 79 -15.40 -2.51 -14.64
CA CYS A 79 -14.27 -1.69 -15.07
C CYS A 79 -14.05 -0.42 -14.24
N PHE A 80 -14.98 -0.03 -13.38
CA PHE A 80 -14.86 1.16 -12.54
C PHE A 80 -14.29 0.87 -11.14
N ALA A 81 -14.64 -0.26 -10.52
CA ALA A 81 -14.19 -0.62 -9.17
C ALA A 81 -14.44 -2.11 -8.88
N ARG A 82 -13.56 -2.98 -9.36
CA ARG A 82 -13.69 -4.44 -9.19
C ARG A 82 -13.68 -4.83 -7.72
N HIS A 83 -14.64 -5.66 -7.33
CA HIS A 83 -14.74 -6.17 -5.97
C HIS A 83 -14.95 -5.11 -4.88
N ILE A 84 -15.50 -3.94 -5.23
CA ILE A 84 -15.75 -2.88 -4.25
C ILE A 84 -16.66 -3.35 -3.10
N ASP A 85 -17.62 -4.24 -3.36
CA ASP A 85 -18.48 -4.84 -2.33
C ASP A 85 -17.70 -5.72 -1.34
N TYR A 86 -16.56 -6.29 -1.77
CA TYR A 86 -15.65 -7.01 -0.90
C TYR A 86 -14.81 -6.04 -0.07
N LEU A 87 -14.29 -5.00 -0.68
CA LEU A 87 -13.34 -4.10 -0.04
C LEU A 87 -14.00 -3.24 1.07
N LEU A 88 -15.28 -2.91 0.93
CA LEU A 88 -16.02 -2.13 1.93
C LEU A 88 -15.93 -2.71 3.37
N PRO A 89 -16.36 -3.96 3.63
CA PRO A 89 -16.22 -4.54 4.97
C PRO A 89 -14.76 -4.78 5.38
N VAL A 90 -13.86 -5.02 4.43
CA VAL A 90 -12.41 -5.13 4.71
C VAL A 90 -11.87 -3.82 5.25
N TYR A 91 -12.17 -2.69 4.61
CA TYR A 91 -11.75 -1.38 5.10
C TYR A 91 -12.26 -1.09 6.52
N GLU A 92 -13.54 -1.36 6.78
CA GLU A 92 -14.13 -1.13 8.10
C GLU A 92 -13.44 -1.97 9.19
N LYS A 93 -13.17 -3.25 8.89
CA LYS A 93 -12.53 -4.16 9.83
C LYS A 93 -11.07 -3.77 10.08
N VAL A 94 -10.28 -3.57 9.02
CA VAL A 94 -8.89 -3.12 9.13
C VAL A 94 -8.80 -1.80 9.89
N ALA A 95 -9.65 -0.82 9.57
CA ALA A 95 -9.65 0.46 10.26
C ALA A 95 -9.97 0.33 11.77
N ASN A 96 -10.88 -0.57 12.16
CA ASN A 96 -11.19 -0.82 13.56
C ASN A 96 -10.02 -1.48 14.29
N ASP A 97 -9.40 -2.47 13.69
CA ASP A 97 -8.30 -3.23 14.27
C ASP A 97 -7.05 -2.34 14.43
N ILE A 98 -6.67 -1.58 13.39
CA ILE A 98 -5.56 -0.61 13.46
C ILE A 98 -5.82 0.47 14.53
N ALA A 99 -7.04 1.01 14.60
CA ALA A 99 -7.38 1.99 15.63
C ALA A 99 -7.28 1.42 17.05
N THR A 100 -7.66 0.15 17.23
CA THR A 100 -7.56 -0.55 18.51
C THR A 100 -6.11 -0.77 18.92
N GLU A 101 -5.26 -1.26 18.01
CA GLU A 101 -3.84 -1.49 18.28
C GLU A 101 -3.10 -0.19 18.64
N LEU A 102 -3.32 0.88 17.89
CA LEU A 102 -2.74 2.20 18.17
C LEU A 102 -3.22 2.78 19.51
N SER A 103 -4.51 2.63 19.83
CA SER A 103 -5.08 3.10 21.10
C SER A 103 -4.55 2.29 22.29
N SER A 104 -4.15 1.05 22.07
CA SER A 104 -3.51 0.17 23.07
C SER A 104 -2.00 0.45 23.24
N GLY A 105 -1.45 1.37 22.44
CA GLY A 105 -0.04 1.76 22.50
C GLY A 105 0.90 0.86 21.69
N HIS A 106 0.36 -0.05 20.87
CA HIS A 106 1.16 -0.87 19.97
C HIS A 106 1.58 -0.08 18.72
N PHE A 107 2.66 -0.55 18.09
CA PHE A 107 3.09 -0.14 16.78
C PHE A 107 2.59 -1.16 15.75
N PRO A 108 1.54 -0.86 14.97
CA PRO A 108 1.08 -1.76 13.92
C PRO A 108 2.13 -1.90 12.81
N PHE A 109 2.59 -3.12 12.61
CA PHE A 109 3.32 -3.52 11.40
C PHE A 109 2.34 -4.38 10.59
N VAL A 110 1.76 -3.76 9.55
CA VAL A 110 0.75 -4.41 8.71
C VAL A 110 1.44 -5.28 7.67
N LEU A 111 1.05 -6.54 7.59
CA LEU A 111 1.37 -7.43 6.50
C LEU A 111 0.08 -7.64 5.72
N ALA A 112 0.03 -7.16 4.49
CA ALA A 112 -1.17 -7.29 3.69
C ALA A 112 -0.91 -7.98 2.35
N GLY A 113 -1.96 -8.46 1.73
CA GLY A 113 -1.89 -9.07 0.42
C GLY A 113 -1.70 -8.01 -0.66
N ASP A 114 -2.77 -7.56 -1.31
CA ASP A 114 -2.69 -6.48 -2.27
C ASP A 114 -2.77 -5.09 -1.62
N HIS A 115 -2.33 -4.06 -2.34
CA HIS A 115 -2.20 -2.70 -1.82
C HIS A 115 -3.55 -2.00 -1.54
N SER A 116 -4.68 -2.56 -2.01
CA SER A 116 -5.99 -1.95 -1.82
C SER A 116 -6.32 -1.69 -0.35
N THR A 117 -5.85 -2.56 0.57
CA THR A 117 -6.20 -2.53 1.99
C THR A 117 -5.55 -1.38 2.77
N ALA A 118 -4.51 -0.74 2.22
CA ALA A 118 -3.83 0.40 2.83
C ALA A 118 -4.76 1.59 3.10
N GLY A 119 -5.83 1.77 2.29
CA GLY A 119 -6.85 2.77 2.58
C GLY A 119 -7.59 2.51 3.90
N GLY A 120 -7.76 1.23 4.28
CA GLY A 120 -8.27 0.82 5.59
C GLY A 120 -7.28 1.12 6.72
N THR A 121 -5.99 0.86 6.50
CA THR A 121 -4.91 1.20 7.44
C THR A 121 -4.87 2.72 7.73
N ILE A 122 -4.87 3.55 6.66
CA ILE A 122 -4.92 5.01 6.78
C ILE A 122 -6.18 5.46 7.55
N ALA A 123 -7.34 4.86 7.24
CA ALA A 123 -8.59 5.16 7.94
C ALA A 123 -8.51 4.82 9.44
N GLY A 124 -7.88 3.70 9.79
CA GLY A 124 -7.68 3.27 11.17
C GLY A 124 -6.77 4.20 11.97
N ILE A 125 -5.67 4.65 11.38
CA ILE A 125 -4.76 5.64 12.00
C ILE A 125 -5.52 6.94 12.27
N ARG A 126 -6.26 7.44 11.28
CA ARG A 126 -7.05 8.66 11.42
C ARG A 126 -8.18 8.50 12.45
N LYS A 127 -8.80 7.33 12.51
CA LYS A 127 -9.82 7.01 13.53
C LYS A 127 -9.24 6.99 14.94
N ALA A 128 -8.04 6.46 15.15
CA ALA A 128 -7.35 6.46 16.43
C ALA A 128 -6.98 7.89 16.89
N PHE A 129 -6.61 8.75 15.95
CA PHE A 129 -6.09 10.08 16.21
C PHE A 129 -6.77 11.14 15.32
N PRO A 130 -8.06 11.44 15.52
CA PRO A 130 -8.83 12.30 14.62
C PRO A 130 -8.29 13.74 14.54
N ASP A 131 -7.72 14.23 15.63
CA ASP A 131 -7.20 15.61 15.74
C ASP A 131 -5.73 15.74 15.29
N LYS A 132 -5.06 14.60 14.96
CA LYS A 132 -3.67 14.59 14.53
C LYS A 132 -3.57 14.64 13.00
N LYS A 133 -2.60 15.37 12.49
CA LYS A 133 -2.32 15.43 11.07
C LYS A 133 -1.42 14.26 10.67
N LEU A 134 -1.88 13.44 9.73
CA LEU A 134 -1.18 12.27 9.22
C LEU A 134 -0.42 12.60 7.94
N GLY A 135 0.88 12.35 7.92
CA GLY A 135 1.69 12.26 6.72
C GLY A 135 1.74 10.82 6.21
N VAL A 136 1.82 10.65 4.91
CA VAL A 136 1.91 9.34 4.24
C VAL A 136 3.16 9.31 3.38
N VAL A 137 3.99 8.28 3.59
CA VAL A 137 5.12 7.94 2.72
C VAL A 137 4.75 6.68 1.95
N TRP A 138 4.69 6.80 0.63
CA TRP A 138 4.32 5.73 -0.29
C TRP A 138 5.56 5.28 -1.05
N ILE A 139 6.09 4.11 -0.71
CA ILE A 139 7.31 3.54 -1.30
C ILE A 139 6.86 2.46 -2.27
N ASP A 140 6.90 2.76 -3.57
CA ASP A 140 6.20 1.98 -4.59
C ASP A 140 6.78 2.25 -5.99
N ALA A 141 6.57 1.34 -6.93
CA ALA A 141 6.77 1.60 -8.35
C ALA A 141 5.62 2.42 -8.96
N HIS A 142 4.41 2.32 -8.40
CA HIS A 142 3.14 2.84 -8.91
C HIS A 142 2.65 4.05 -8.11
N GLY A 143 1.59 4.69 -8.61
CA GLY A 143 1.02 5.89 -7.97
C GLY A 143 -0.14 5.60 -7.03
N ASP A 144 -0.94 4.57 -7.34
CA ASP A 144 -2.14 4.15 -6.59
C ASP A 144 -3.12 5.30 -6.32
N LEU A 145 -3.12 6.26 -7.24
CA LEU A 145 -3.92 7.50 -7.22
C LEU A 145 -5.19 7.42 -8.07
N HIS A 146 -5.51 6.23 -8.59
CA HIS A 146 -6.73 6.08 -9.36
C HIS A 146 -8.00 6.23 -8.50
N SER A 147 -9.08 6.48 -9.20
CA SER A 147 -10.45 6.47 -8.72
C SER A 147 -11.34 5.81 -9.78
N PRO A 148 -12.63 5.55 -9.53
CA PRO A 148 -13.54 5.09 -10.55
C PRO A 148 -13.61 5.99 -11.79
N PHE A 149 -13.21 7.26 -11.68
CA PHE A 149 -13.20 8.22 -12.79
C PHE A 149 -11.97 8.16 -13.68
N THR A 150 -10.88 7.54 -13.21
CA THR A 150 -9.59 7.57 -13.91
C THR A 150 -9.04 6.19 -14.24
N THR A 151 -9.54 5.13 -13.61
CA THR A 151 -9.03 3.78 -13.80
C THR A 151 -9.37 3.21 -15.18
N GLN A 152 -8.43 2.48 -15.77
CA GLN A 152 -8.67 1.71 -16.99
C GLN A 152 -9.05 0.25 -16.70
N SER A 153 -8.59 -0.28 -15.57
CA SER A 153 -8.74 -1.69 -15.21
C SER A 153 -9.88 -1.96 -14.23
N GLY A 154 -10.25 -0.97 -13.42
CA GLY A 154 -11.13 -1.13 -12.28
C GLY A 154 -10.48 -1.81 -11.07
N ASN A 155 -9.19 -2.14 -11.11
CA ASN A 155 -8.51 -2.80 -10.01
C ASN A 155 -8.31 -1.84 -8.82
N LEU A 156 -8.89 -2.18 -7.68
CA LEU A 156 -8.90 -1.29 -6.50
C LEU A 156 -7.53 -1.23 -5.78
N HIS A 157 -6.57 -2.12 -6.09
CA HIS A 157 -5.22 -1.98 -5.53
C HIS A 157 -4.51 -0.72 -6.03
N GLY A 158 -4.87 -0.21 -7.20
CA GLY A 158 -4.39 1.08 -7.71
C GLY A 158 -5.17 2.31 -7.20
N MET A 159 -6.00 2.18 -6.14
CA MET A 159 -6.91 3.24 -5.70
C MET A 159 -6.84 3.60 -4.19
N PRO A 160 -6.01 3.01 -3.33
CA PRO A 160 -6.04 3.28 -1.91
C PRO A 160 -5.75 4.75 -1.57
N LEU A 161 -4.84 5.40 -2.27
CA LEU A 161 -4.57 6.83 -2.10
C LEU A 161 -5.71 7.69 -2.64
N GLY A 162 -6.39 7.27 -3.71
CA GLY A 162 -7.61 7.90 -4.18
C GLY A 162 -8.69 7.94 -3.10
N THR A 163 -8.86 6.84 -2.33
CA THR A 163 -9.81 6.81 -1.20
C THR A 163 -9.36 7.69 -0.04
N ALA A 164 -8.06 7.78 0.24
CA ALA A 164 -7.51 8.57 1.34
C ALA A 164 -7.59 10.08 1.08
N LEU A 165 -7.35 10.49 -0.17
CA LEU A 165 -7.46 11.86 -0.67
C LEU A 165 -8.92 12.25 -0.99
N ALA A 166 -9.81 11.26 -1.08
CA ALA A 166 -11.21 11.44 -1.49
C ALA A 166 -11.35 12.01 -2.91
N LEU A 167 -10.57 11.48 -3.85
CA LEU A 167 -10.60 11.92 -5.25
C LEU A 167 -11.98 11.68 -5.87
N ASN A 168 -12.46 12.65 -6.61
CA ASN A 168 -13.79 12.65 -7.22
C ASN A 168 -13.73 13.10 -8.70
N GLU A 169 -14.88 13.22 -9.35
CA GLU A 169 -15.00 13.59 -10.78
C GLU A 169 -14.35 14.93 -11.15
N HIS A 170 -14.21 15.86 -10.20
CA HIS A 170 -13.64 17.17 -10.44
C HIS A 170 -12.11 17.20 -10.36
N ASP A 171 -11.50 16.13 -9.85
CA ASP A 171 -10.05 16.06 -9.71
C ASP A 171 -9.38 15.64 -11.04
N ASN A 172 -10.16 15.05 -11.97
CA ASN A 172 -9.60 14.59 -13.25
C ASN A 172 -10.68 14.31 -14.31
N ASP A 173 -10.64 15.02 -15.44
CA ASP A 173 -11.54 14.86 -16.59
C ASP A 173 -11.05 13.77 -17.59
N TRP A 174 -10.20 12.84 -17.15
CA TRP A 174 -9.50 11.91 -18.05
C TRP A 174 -10.39 10.91 -18.78
N TYR A 175 -11.50 10.53 -18.16
CA TYR A 175 -12.48 9.64 -18.78
C TYR A 175 -13.88 10.22 -18.61
N ASN A 176 -14.50 10.63 -19.71
CA ASN A 176 -15.94 11.01 -19.79
C ASN A 176 -16.88 9.81 -19.55
N ASN A 177 -16.51 8.89 -18.69
CA ASN A 177 -17.36 7.76 -18.38
C ASN A 177 -18.30 8.16 -17.24
N GLU A 178 -19.59 8.08 -17.48
CA GLU A 178 -20.59 8.18 -16.42
C GLU A 178 -20.43 6.97 -15.48
N VAL A 179 -19.72 7.18 -14.39
CA VAL A 179 -19.56 6.16 -13.35
C VAL A 179 -20.94 5.82 -12.79
N PRO A 180 -21.35 4.54 -12.73
CA PRO A 180 -22.67 4.14 -12.23
C PRO A 180 -22.91 4.63 -10.80
N THR A 181 -24.14 5.06 -10.51
CA THR A 181 -24.52 5.65 -9.22
C THR A 181 -24.23 4.73 -8.03
N ASP A 182 -24.44 3.42 -8.18
CA ASP A 182 -24.15 2.45 -7.12
C ASP A 182 -22.64 2.34 -6.83
N ILE A 183 -21.80 2.47 -7.85
CA ILE A 183 -20.33 2.54 -7.68
C ILE A 183 -19.93 3.83 -6.97
N LEU A 184 -20.54 4.97 -7.34
CA LEU A 184 -20.27 6.26 -6.68
C LEU A 184 -20.64 6.22 -5.19
N GLU A 185 -21.78 5.62 -4.84
CA GLU A 185 -22.21 5.44 -3.46
C GLU A 185 -21.20 4.58 -2.68
N LYS A 186 -20.77 3.46 -3.27
CA LYS A 186 -19.78 2.56 -2.66
C LYS A 186 -18.40 3.20 -2.53
N TRP A 187 -17.95 3.92 -3.57
CA TRP A 187 -16.70 4.70 -3.54
C TRP A 187 -16.72 5.74 -2.43
N THR A 188 -17.80 6.50 -2.34
CA THR A 188 -18.00 7.48 -1.27
C THR A 188 -17.91 6.83 0.11
N ARG A 189 -18.48 5.65 0.30
CA ARG A 189 -18.38 4.90 1.56
C ARG A 189 -16.93 4.49 1.87
N LEU A 190 -16.14 4.02 0.90
CA LEU A 190 -14.70 3.75 1.08
C LEU A 190 -13.96 5.01 1.51
N CYS A 191 -14.20 6.13 0.81
CA CYS A 191 -13.61 7.42 1.17
C CYS A 191 -14.00 7.88 2.58
N GLN A 192 -15.17 7.53 3.08
CA GLN A 192 -15.68 7.90 4.41
C GLN A 192 -15.31 6.92 5.51
N THR A 193 -14.67 5.79 5.22
CA THR A 193 -14.24 4.83 6.25
C THR A 193 -13.46 5.55 7.35
N GLY A 194 -13.75 5.23 8.60
CA GLY A 194 -13.16 5.90 9.78
C GLY A 194 -13.80 7.24 10.15
N ASN A 195 -14.85 7.67 9.43
CA ASN A 195 -15.62 8.92 9.66
C ASN A 195 -14.79 10.21 9.49
N ILE A 196 -13.69 10.16 8.75
CA ILE A 196 -12.84 11.32 8.40
C ILE A 196 -12.69 11.37 6.89
N TYR A 197 -12.97 12.55 6.33
CA TYR A 197 -13.06 12.76 4.88
C TYR A 197 -12.70 14.20 4.50
N PRO A 198 -11.66 14.44 3.68
CA PRO A 198 -10.60 13.50 3.31
C PRO A 198 -9.73 13.10 4.52
N LYS A 199 -9.01 11.98 4.42
CA LYS A 199 -8.13 11.48 5.50
C LYS A 199 -6.79 12.20 5.55
N ILE A 200 -6.28 12.54 4.37
CA ILE A 200 -5.03 13.29 4.14
C ILE A 200 -5.25 14.32 3.03
N SER A 201 -4.34 15.28 2.89
CA SER A 201 -4.26 16.16 1.74
C SER A 201 -3.05 15.79 0.87
N THR A 202 -3.01 16.28 -0.36
CA THR A 202 -1.91 16.05 -1.30
C THR A 202 -0.56 16.56 -0.77
N ASN A 203 -0.55 17.59 0.09
CA ASN A 203 0.65 18.07 0.76
C ASN A 203 1.15 17.14 1.88
N ASP A 204 0.34 16.19 2.33
CA ASP A 204 0.68 15.23 3.38
C ASP A 204 1.22 13.91 2.79
N LEU A 205 1.40 13.84 1.46
CA LEU A 205 1.82 12.65 0.73
C LEU A 205 3.20 12.85 0.09
N VAL A 206 4.06 11.83 0.22
CA VAL A 206 5.36 11.76 -0.47
C VAL A 206 5.52 10.41 -1.11
N PHE A 207 5.85 10.39 -2.39
CA PHE A 207 6.19 9.17 -3.13
C PHE A 207 7.70 8.92 -3.19
N ILE A 208 8.10 7.66 -3.07
CA ILE A 208 9.49 7.21 -3.24
C ILE A 208 9.52 5.97 -4.13
N GLY A 209 10.23 6.05 -5.26
CA GLY A 209 10.44 4.91 -6.16
C GLY A 209 9.52 4.86 -7.37
N ILE A 210 8.51 5.73 -7.45
CA ILE A 210 7.52 5.73 -8.54
C ILE A 210 8.19 5.81 -9.91
N ARG A 211 7.77 4.92 -10.84
CA ARG A 211 8.41 4.82 -12.17
C ARG A 211 7.53 4.22 -13.26
N ASP A 212 6.39 3.63 -12.88
CA ASP A 212 5.39 3.06 -13.80
C ASP A 212 4.00 3.58 -13.39
N LEU A 213 3.65 4.75 -13.91
CA LEU A 213 2.41 5.46 -13.62
C LEU A 213 1.66 5.72 -14.91
N GLU A 214 0.34 5.66 -14.82
CA GLU A 214 -0.54 6.12 -15.88
C GLU A 214 -0.57 7.65 -15.96
N GLU A 215 -0.98 8.19 -17.11
CA GLU A 215 -0.96 9.64 -17.37
C GLU A 215 -1.88 10.40 -16.39
N ALA A 216 -3.02 9.82 -16.05
CA ALA A 216 -3.95 10.39 -15.07
C ALA A 216 -3.33 10.57 -13.68
N GLU A 217 -2.49 9.63 -13.23
CA GLU A 217 -1.78 9.73 -11.96
C GLU A 217 -0.69 10.80 -12.01
N TRP A 218 0.06 10.86 -13.11
CA TRP A 218 1.06 11.92 -13.33
C TRP A 218 0.44 13.32 -13.31
N ASP A 219 -0.78 13.47 -13.84
CA ASP A 219 -1.45 14.77 -13.86
C ASP A 219 -1.87 15.20 -12.46
N ILE A 220 -2.37 14.28 -11.62
CA ILE A 220 -2.65 14.55 -10.21
C ILE A 220 -1.36 15.00 -9.49
N ILE A 221 -0.25 14.26 -9.68
CA ILE A 221 1.04 14.58 -9.06
C ILE A 221 1.52 15.99 -9.48
N LYS A 222 1.43 16.33 -10.76
CA LYS A 222 1.84 17.63 -11.29
C LYS A 222 0.93 18.75 -10.84
N GLN A 223 -0.40 18.56 -10.97
CA GLN A 223 -1.40 19.57 -10.60
C GLN A 223 -1.29 19.97 -9.14
N HIS A 224 -1.14 19.00 -8.26
CA HIS A 224 -1.05 19.22 -6.82
C HIS A 224 0.39 19.36 -6.30
N GLN A 225 1.38 19.31 -7.20
CA GLN A 225 2.81 19.39 -6.85
C GLN A 225 3.23 18.41 -5.76
N ILE A 226 2.68 17.17 -5.80
CA ILE A 226 2.95 16.15 -4.79
C ILE A 226 4.45 15.84 -4.78
N LYS A 227 5.05 15.88 -3.60
CA LYS A 227 6.47 15.57 -3.41
C LYS A 227 6.74 14.12 -3.82
N HIS A 228 7.76 13.92 -4.66
CA HIS A 228 8.11 12.57 -5.11
C HIS A 228 9.59 12.42 -5.43
N PHE A 229 10.07 11.19 -5.37
CA PHE A 229 11.39 10.73 -5.83
C PHE A 229 11.17 9.60 -6.83
N ARG A 230 11.58 9.83 -8.09
CA ARG A 230 11.40 8.85 -9.17
C ARG A 230 12.49 7.80 -9.17
N GLY A 231 12.10 6.52 -9.27
CA GLY A 231 12.95 5.42 -9.69
C GLY A 231 13.15 5.41 -11.22
N GLY A 232 13.67 4.32 -11.73
CA GLY A 232 13.87 4.11 -13.16
C GLY A 232 15.23 4.55 -13.68
N ILE A 233 15.35 4.68 -15.02
CA ILE A 233 16.54 5.22 -15.68
C ILE A 233 16.24 6.68 -16.06
N ASP A 234 17.11 7.59 -15.65
CA ASP A 234 17.02 8.97 -16.12
C ASP A 234 17.39 9.02 -17.62
N ARG A 235 16.37 8.98 -18.46
CA ARG A 235 16.53 9.09 -19.94
C ARG A 235 16.46 10.53 -20.44
N HIS A 236 16.14 11.47 -19.58
CA HIS A 236 15.95 12.88 -19.93
C HIS A 236 16.67 13.73 -18.90
N ALA A 237 17.82 14.27 -19.29
CA ALA A 237 18.56 15.28 -18.52
C ALA A 237 17.80 16.62 -18.33
N ASP A 238 16.50 16.63 -18.63
CA ASP A 238 15.62 17.78 -18.59
C ASP A 238 14.94 17.94 -17.19
N THR A 239 13.98 18.79 -17.08
CA THR A 239 13.30 19.25 -15.84
C THR A 239 12.79 18.15 -14.89
N HIS A 240 12.76 16.88 -15.33
CA HIS A 240 12.37 15.72 -14.53
C HIS A 240 13.51 15.13 -13.69
N SER A 241 14.77 15.48 -13.99
CA SER A 241 15.98 14.95 -13.30
C SER A 241 16.07 15.39 -11.83
N ILE A 242 15.42 16.50 -11.45
CA ILE A 242 15.46 17.05 -10.09
C ILE A 242 14.91 16.05 -9.06
N ASN A 243 13.94 15.24 -9.45
CA ASN A 243 13.29 14.27 -8.57
C ASN A 243 13.79 12.82 -8.79
N PHE A 244 14.84 12.63 -9.57
CA PHE A 244 15.39 11.30 -9.83
C PHE A 244 16.18 10.77 -8.63
N MET A 245 15.80 9.61 -8.11
CA MET A 245 16.41 9.02 -6.92
C MET A 245 17.92 8.83 -7.03
N GLY A 246 18.44 8.52 -8.23
CA GLY A 246 19.87 8.36 -8.48
C GLY A 246 20.72 9.60 -8.19
N ASN A 247 20.09 10.78 -8.04
CA ASN A 247 20.77 12.03 -7.68
C ASN A 247 20.90 12.23 -6.16
N TYR A 248 20.36 11.31 -5.35
CA TYR A 248 20.31 11.42 -3.89
C TYR A 248 20.82 10.17 -3.22
N THR A 249 21.41 10.31 -2.05
CA THR A 249 21.59 9.19 -1.12
C THR A 249 20.25 8.84 -0.47
N ILE A 250 20.11 7.63 0.04
CA ILE A 250 18.92 7.20 0.77
C ILE A 250 18.68 8.11 1.99
N GLN A 251 19.74 8.49 2.69
CA GLN A 251 19.67 9.44 3.80
C GLN A 251 19.10 10.80 3.36
N GLN A 252 19.50 11.34 2.21
CA GLN A 252 18.96 12.61 1.68
C GLN A 252 17.48 12.50 1.29
N ILE A 253 17.06 11.36 0.72
CA ILE A 253 15.65 11.10 0.41
C ILE A 253 14.82 11.10 1.69
N TYR A 254 15.27 10.35 2.71
CA TYR A 254 14.63 10.31 4.02
C TYR A 254 14.52 11.69 4.66
N GLU A 255 15.63 12.44 4.76
CA GLU A 255 15.66 13.77 5.36
C GLU A 255 14.74 14.75 4.64
N SER A 256 14.78 14.77 3.30
CA SER A 256 13.91 15.63 2.49
C SER A 256 12.42 15.26 2.64
N THR A 257 12.12 13.96 2.78
CA THR A 257 10.77 13.47 3.05
C THR A 257 10.27 13.94 4.41
N MET A 258 11.06 13.73 5.48
CA MET A 258 10.67 14.13 6.83
C MET A 258 10.63 15.65 7.02
N GLN A 259 11.45 16.39 6.30
CA GLN A 259 11.38 17.85 6.26
C GLN A 259 10.07 18.32 5.61
N HIS A 260 9.66 17.70 4.49
CA HIS A 260 8.39 18.00 3.82
C HIS A 260 7.21 17.70 4.75
N LEU A 261 7.21 16.56 5.43
CA LEU A 261 6.19 16.13 6.37
C LEU A 261 6.36 16.71 7.80
N SER A 262 7.20 17.74 7.98
CA SER A 262 7.46 18.33 9.32
C SER A 262 6.20 18.89 9.98
N HIS A 263 5.23 19.33 9.17
CA HIS A 263 3.95 19.87 9.60
C HIS A 263 2.93 18.79 10.02
N CYS A 264 3.23 17.50 9.77
CA CYS A 264 2.40 16.38 10.22
C CYS A 264 2.80 15.96 11.64
N ASP A 265 1.81 15.56 12.45
CA ASP A 265 2.03 15.07 13.80
C ASP A 265 2.60 13.65 13.83
N MET A 266 2.19 12.85 12.86
CA MET A 266 2.56 11.44 12.71
C MET A 266 2.71 11.08 11.24
N VAL A 267 3.38 9.96 10.98
CA VAL A 267 3.67 9.47 9.63
C VAL A 267 3.32 7.98 9.52
N TYR A 268 2.66 7.60 8.47
CA TYR A 268 2.46 6.22 8.04
C TYR A 268 3.38 5.94 6.85
N VAL A 269 3.99 4.75 6.85
CA VAL A 269 4.86 4.29 5.75
C VAL A 269 4.26 3.04 5.14
N SER A 270 3.87 3.12 3.87
CA SER A 270 3.48 1.98 3.06
C SER A 270 4.64 1.57 2.16
N PHE A 271 4.97 0.29 2.16
CA PHE A 271 6.05 -0.30 1.38
C PHE A 271 5.49 -1.41 0.49
N ASP A 272 5.36 -1.10 -0.79
CA ASP A 272 5.14 -2.11 -1.81
C ASP A 272 6.45 -2.82 -2.14
N ILE A 273 6.41 -4.16 -2.17
CA ILE A 273 7.61 -4.94 -2.49
C ILE A 273 8.12 -4.66 -3.91
N ASP A 274 7.25 -4.23 -4.83
CA ASP A 274 7.64 -3.91 -6.20
C ASP A 274 8.37 -2.55 -6.34
N SER A 275 8.47 -1.76 -5.25
CA SER A 275 9.39 -0.63 -5.15
C SER A 275 10.84 -1.07 -5.36
N VAL A 276 11.18 -2.29 -4.96
CA VAL A 276 12.45 -2.95 -5.24
C VAL A 276 12.54 -3.31 -6.72
N ASP A 277 13.76 -3.44 -7.25
CA ASP A 277 13.97 -3.84 -8.66
C ASP A 277 13.31 -5.18 -8.97
N GLY A 278 12.45 -5.22 -9.98
CA GLY A 278 11.69 -6.40 -10.36
C GLY A 278 12.54 -7.61 -10.80
N GLY A 279 13.84 -7.44 -11.05
CA GLY A 279 14.78 -8.54 -11.23
C GLY A 279 15.18 -9.20 -9.92
N LEU A 280 15.01 -8.53 -8.80
CA LEU A 280 15.32 -9.03 -7.45
C LEU A 280 14.06 -9.60 -6.77
N VAL A 281 12.87 -9.07 -7.09
CA VAL A 281 11.58 -9.45 -6.51
C VAL A 281 10.56 -9.80 -7.59
N PRO A 282 10.70 -10.94 -8.27
CA PRO A 282 9.79 -11.33 -9.34
C PRO A 282 8.39 -11.73 -8.86
N GLY A 283 8.22 -12.05 -7.58
CA GLY A 283 6.97 -12.54 -6.97
C GLY A 283 6.06 -11.42 -6.51
N THR A 284 5.65 -10.56 -7.45
CA THR A 284 4.64 -9.51 -7.24
C THR A 284 3.75 -9.40 -8.49
N GLY A 285 2.58 -8.75 -8.35
CA GLY A 285 1.61 -8.60 -9.44
C GLY A 285 2.15 -7.81 -10.63
N THR A 286 2.91 -6.74 -10.37
CA THR A 286 3.35 -5.75 -11.35
C THR A 286 4.83 -5.39 -11.19
N PRO A 287 5.77 -6.36 -11.38
CA PRO A 287 7.19 -6.12 -11.17
C PRO A 287 7.76 -5.12 -12.18
N VAL A 288 8.42 -4.08 -11.71
CA VAL A 288 9.04 -3.04 -12.54
C VAL A 288 10.55 -2.99 -12.33
N LYS A 289 11.33 -2.92 -13.43
CA LYS A 289 12.79 -2.81 -13.36
C LYS A 289 13.26 -1.44 -12.90
N HIS A 290 14.55 -1.38 -12.49
CA HIS A 290 15.23 -0.15 -12.07
C HIS A 290 14.64 0.49 -10.81
N GLY A 291 14.18 -0.35 -9.88
CA GLY A 291 13.75 0.03 -8.55
C GLY A 291 14.91 0.12 -7.55
N LEU A 292 14.54 0.11 -6.27
CA LEU A 292 15.49 0.06 -5.16
C LEU A 292 16.30 -1.24 -5.20
N SER A 293 17.57 -1.18 -4.83
CA SER A 293 18.28 -2.39 -4.40
C SER A 293 17.78 -2.81 -3.01
N ILE A 294 18.00 -4.07 -2.62
CA ILE A 294 17.62 -4.57 -1.30
C ILE A 294 18.28 -3.74 -0.19
N SER A 295 19.57 -3.37 -0.35
CA SER A 295 20.27 -2.54 0.64
C SER A 295 19.71 -1.12 0.75
N GLN A 296 19.28 -0.52 -0.36
CA GLN A 296 18.60 0.78 -0.35
C GLN A 296 17.23 0.71 0.33
N ALA A 297 16.45 -0.32 0.05
CA ALA A 297 15.17 -0.55 0.73
C ALA A 297 15.36 -0.74 2.24
N GLN A 298 16.36 -1.52 2.65
CA GLN A 298 16.71 -1.76 4.04
C GLN A 298 17.11 -0.46 4.77
N GLU A 299 18.01 0.34 4.16
CA GLU A 299 18.42 1.63 4.72
C GLU A 299 17.25 2.61 4.84
N LEU A 300 16.39 2.66 3.83
CA LEU A 300 15.22 3.54 3.82
C LEU A 300 14.22 3.17 4.91
N LEU A 301 13.87 1.89 4.99
CA LEU A 301 12.92 1.38 5.98
C LEU A 301 13.41 1.59 7.42
N ILE A 302 14.70 1.33 7.72
CA ILE A 302 15.23 1.52 9.07
C ILE A 302 15.25 3.00 9.47
N ASN A 303 15.54 3.91 8.53
CA ASN A 303 15.51 5.34 8.79
C ASN A 303 14.09 5.80 9.17
N PHE A 304 13.05 5.34 8.46
CA PHE A 304 11.67 5.63 8.83
C PHE A 304 11.26 4.95 10.13
N PHE A 305 11.56 3.67 10.29
CA PHE A 305 11.18 2.91 11.48
C PHE A 305 11.73 3.51 12.78
N ARG A 306 12.95 4.06 12.76
CA ARG A 306 13.57 4.75 13.90
C ARG A 306 12.95 6.11 14.22
N ASN A 307 12.22 6.70 13.28
CA ASN A 307 11.65 8.03 13.50
C ASN A 307 10.44 7.96 14.43
N PRO A 308 10.42 8.70 15.54
CA PRO A 308 9.32 8.64 16.52
C PRO A 308 7.97 9.14 15.97
N LYS A 309 7.95 9.91 14.87
CA LYS A 309 6.71 10.31 14.20
C LYS A 309 6.06 9.17 13.42
N VAL A 310 6.82 8.15 13.01
CA VAL A 310 6.26 7.01 12.28
C VAL A 310 5.43 6.17 13.24
N CYS A 311 4.13 6.10 12.98
CA CYS A 311 3.16 5.44 13.87
C CYS A 311 2.74 4.05 13.39
N ALA A 312 2.91 3.73 12.12
CA ALA A 312 2.63 2.42 11.54
C ALA A 312 3.47 2.21 10.28
N LEU A 313 3.76 0.94 9.96
CA LEU A 313 4.43 0.50 8.75
C LEU A 313 3.61 -0.62 8.11
N GLU A 314 3.55 -0.66 6.79
CA GLU A 314 2.85 -1.71 6.03
C GLU A 314 3.74 -2.26 4.92
N MET A 315 3.67 -3.58 4.69
CA MET A 315 4.32 -4.28 3.58
C MET A 315 3.27 -5.06 2.78
N VAL A 316 3.28 -4.90 1.46
CA VAL A 316 2.24 -5.41 0.56
C VAL A 316 2.79 -6.03 -0.72
N GLU A 317 1.90 -6.66 -1.50
CA GLU A 317 2.08 -7.15 -2.88
C GLU A 317 3.07 -8.31 -3.02
N VAL A 318 3.42 -9.02 -1.94
CA VAL A 318 4.17 -10.28 -2.05
C VAL A 318 3.26 -11.37 -2.57
N ASN A 319 3.55 -11.91 -3.77
CA ASN A 319 2.74 -12.92 -4.42
C ASN A 319 3.54 -14.20 -4.70
N PRO A 320 3.42 -15.24 -3.85
CA PRO A 320 4.20 -16.47 -4.00
C PRO A 320 3.82 -17.30 -5.23
N LEU A 321 2.63 -17.12 -5.81
CA LEU A 321 2.23 -17.84 -7.03
C LEU A 321 2.93 -17.32 -8.28
N LEU A 322 3.44 -16.09 -8.24
CA LEU A 322 4.23 -15.49 -9.30
C LEU A 322 5.74 -15.57 -9.03
N ASP A 323 6.11 -16.03 -7.85
CA ASP A 323 7.49 -16.02 -7.36
C ASP A 323 8.32 -17.22 -7.87
N THR A 324 9.62 -17.06 -7.79
CA THR A 324 10.59 -18.12 -8.12
C THR A 324 11.21 -18.62 -6.81
N LYS A 325 10.82 -19.81 -6.38
CA LYS A 325 11.36 -20.46 -5.18
C LYS A 325 11.27 -19.60 -3.91
N ASN A 326 10.21 -18.83 -3.76
CA ASN A 326 9.96 -17.96 -2.61
C ASN A 326 10.95 -16.77 -2.47
N GLN A 327 11.67 -16.40 -3.52
CA GLN A 327 12.73 -15.36 -3.50
C GLN A 327 12.22 -14.02 -2.99
N THR A 328 11.07 -13.57 -3.48
CA THR A 328 10.49 -12.27 -3.09
C THR A 328 10.05 -12.27 -1.63
N ALA A 329 9.42 -13.36 -1.17
CA ALA A 329 9.03 -13.50 0.22
C ALA A 329 10.26 -13.60 1.15
N GLU A 330 11.38 -14.19 0.71
CA GLU A 330 12.64 -14.17 1.44
C GLU A 330 13.21 -12.75 1.57
N VAL A 331 13.14 -11.94 0.51
CA VAL A 331 13.54 -10.52 0.57
C VAL A 331 12.65 -9.76 1.53
N ALA A 332 11.33 -9.92 1.42
CA ALA A 332 10.38 -9.28 2.34
C ALA A 332 10.65 -9.67 3.80
N PHE A 333 10.86 -10.96 4.07
CA PHE A 333 11.23 -11.43 5.38
C PHE A 333 12.53 -10.80 5.90
N ASP A 334 13.58 -10.76 5.07
CA ASP A 334 14.88 -10.19 5.48
C ASP A 334 14.75 -8.69 5.83
N LEU A 335 13.94 -7.93 5.11
CA LEU A 335 13.66 -6.53 5.42
C LEU A 335 12.93 -6.40 6.77
N ILE A 336 11.89 -7.19 7.01
CA ILE A 336 11.12 -7.18 8.28
C ILE A 336 12.01 -7.60 9.45
N ASN A 337 12.73 -8.70 9.29
CA ASN A 337 13.61 -9.25 10.31
C ASN A 337 14.73 -8.29 10.71
N TYR A 338 15.26 -7.55 9.73
CA TYR A 338 16.24 -6.49 9.98
C TYR A 338 15.66 -5.37 10.85
N LEU A 339 14.43 -4.92 10.58
CA LEU A 339 13.77 -3.89 11.38
C LEU A 339 13.50 -4.36 12.81
N TYR A 340 13.11 -5.62 12.98
CA TYR A 340 12.83 -6.20 14.29
C TYR A 340 14.07 -6.21 15.18
N TYR A 341 15.18 -6.75 14.68
CA TYR A 341 16.43 -6.77 15.45
C TYR A 341 16.96 -5.38 15.79
N TYR A 342 16.77 -4.39 14.91
CA TYR A 342 17.11 -2.99 15.23
C TYR A 342 16.16 -2.33 16.25
N ASN A 343 15.03 -2.93 16.54
CA ASN A 343 14.15 -2.48 17.62
C ASN A 343 14.61 -2.98 19.00
N GLU A 344 15.40 -4.05 19.02
CA GLU A 344 15.90 -4.64 20.28
C GLU A 344 17.17 -3.94 20.80
N ASP A 345 17.96 -3.29 19.93
CA ASP A 345 19.14 -2.50 20.28
C ASP A 345 18.73 -1.05 20.67
#